data_ab3c55bb03bfcafe79c1989da5d01439
#
_entry.id   ab3c55bb03bfcafe79c1989da5d01439
#
_cell.length_a   1.000
_cell.length_b   1.000
_cell.length_c   1.000
_cell.angle_alpha   90.00
_cell.angle_beta   90.00
_cell.angle_gamma   90.00
#
_symmetry.space_group_name_H-M   'P 1'
#
loop_
_entity.id
_entity.type
_entity.pdbx_description
1 polymer ?
#
loop_
_entity_poly.entity_id
_entity_poly.type
_entity_poly.pdbx_seq_one_letter_code
_entity_poly.pdbx_strand_id
1 'polypeptide(L)'
;MAGRVPPEVSAALADRAASLRGRATGRVLDLDTDPFDDADGVYDTIYAFLQAPHQRDLDHFYRRLHELLAPGGLMYVLEPTIRTGKLGRPLGIGGRLARPIAGLHFDRDIPQSIRRAGLFVSDLHRFEIAAVAAPFRSFVEAWARFPTPAPEAGDVS
;
A
#
# COMPACT_ATOMS: atom_id res chain seq x y z
N MET A 1 20.05 10.80 5.52
CA MET A 1 19.63 9.45 5.95
C MET A 1 18.12 9.35 5.87
N ALA A 2 17.60 8.44 5.09
CA ALA A 2 16.18 8.14 5.17
C ALA A 2 15.86 7.60 6.57
N GLY A 3 14.90 8.19 7.24
CA GLY A 3 14.45 7.72 8.54
C GLY A 3 14.02 6.25 8.47
N ARG A 4 14.23 5.51 9.51
CA ARG A 4 13.77 4.13 9.63
C ARG A 4 12.39 4.11 10.27
N VAL A 5 11.47 3.32 9.72
CA VAL A 5 10.20 3.07 10.40
C VAL A 5 10.47 2.57 11.82
N PRO A 6 9.78 3.10 12.84
CA PRO A 6 10.01 2.69 14.22
C PRO A 6 9.88 1.16 14.39
N PRO A 7 10.81 0.51 15.12
CA PRO A 7 10.81 -0.95 15.27
C PRO A 7 9.54 -1.50 15.93
N GLU A 8 8.91 -0.73 16.80
CA GLU A 8 7.62 -1.08 17.42
C GLU A 8 6.49 -1.20 16.40
N VAL A 9 6.53 -0.40 15.32
CA VAL A 9 5.56 -0.52 14.22
C VAL A 9 5.78 -1.81 13.47
N SER A 10 7.02 -2.10 13.08
CA SER A 10 7.36 -3.34 12.38
C SER A 10 7.01 -4.57 13.21
N ALA A 11 7.29 -4.55 14.53
CA ALA A 11 6.94 -5.65 15.43
C ALA A 11 5.42 -5.85 15.55
N ALA A 12 4.65 -4.75 15.65
CA ALA A 12 3.20 -4.82 15.75
C ALA A 12 2.52 -5.33 14.46
N LEU A 13 3.18 -5.18 13.32
CA LEU A 13 2.68 -5.63 12.02
C LEU A 13 3.19 -7.01 11.61
N ALA A 14 4.15 -7.60 12.35
CA ALA A 14 4.85 -8.82 11.95
C ALA A 14 3.90 -9.99 11.67
N ASP A 15 2.90 -10.23 12.53
CA ASP A 15 1.94 -11.32 12.37
C ASP A 15 1.05 -11.13 11.14
N ARG A 16 0.62 -9.89 10.89
CA ARG A 16 -0.16 -9.56 9.68
C ARG A 16 0.67 -9.75 8.42
N ALA A 17 1.89 -9.24 8.41
CA ALA A 17 2.81 -9.40 7.29
C ALA A 17 3.10 -10.89 7.00
N ALA A 18 3.34 -11.69 8.03
CA ALA A 18 3.54 -13.14 7.89
C ALA A 18 2.30 -13.84 7.32
N SER A 19 1.11 -13.49 7.81
CA SER A 19 -0.16 -14.02 7.29
C SER A 19 -0.36 -13.70 5.80
N LEU A 20 -0.06 -12.48 5.39
CA LEU A 20 -0.16 -12.08 3.98
C LEU A 20 0.87 -12.79 3.11
N ARG A 21 2.12 -12.94 3.60
CA ARG A 21 3.17 -13.68 2.88
C ARG A 21 2.83 -15.15 2.66
N GLY A 22 2.04 -15.74 3.55
CA GLY A 22 1.52 -17.10 3.38
C GLY A 22 0.55 -17.27 2.21
N ARG A 23 0.10 -16.19 1.58
CA ARG A 23 -0.83 -16.18 0.44
C ARG A 23 -0.13 -16.05 -0.92
N ALA A 24 1.20 -16.05 -0.94
CA ALA A 24 1.98 -15.91 -2.18
C ALA A 24 1.62 -16.98 -3.22
N THR A 25 1.52 -16.56 -4.46
CA THR A 25 1.38 -17.43 -5.62
C THR A 25 2.32 -17.00 -6.73
N GLY A 26 2.83 -17.95 -7.50
CA GLY A 26 3.66 -17.68 -8.66
C GLY A 26 4.98 -16.95 -8.35
N ARG A 27 5.38 -16.06 -9.25
CA ARG A 27 6.57 -15.22 -9.08
C ARG A 27 6.30 -14.09 -8.09
N VAL A 28 7.11 -13.99 -7.05
CA VAL A 28 6.92 -13.05 -5.93
C VAL A 28 7.95 -11.93 -5.97
N LEU A 29 7.51 -10.71 -5.74
CA LEU A 29 8.35 -9.55 -5.42
C LEU A 29 8.01 -9.10 -3.99
N ASP A 30 8.94 -9.25 -3.07
CA ASP A 30 8.80 -8.75 -1.70
C ASP A 30 9.73 -7.54 -1.51
N LEU A 31 9.16 -6.35 -1.44
CA LEU A 31 9.92 -5.11 -1.36
C LEU A 31 10.70 -4.92 -0.05
N ASP A 32 10.50 -5.79 0.94
CA ASP A 32 11.33 -5.80 2.15
C ASP A 32 12.70 -6.45 1.90
N THR A 33 12.77 -7.38 0.94
CA THR A 33 13.96 -8.19 0.64
C THR A 33 14.55 -7.93 -0.72
N ASP A 34 13.71 -7.55 -1.68
CA ASP A 34 14.10 -7.38 -3.08
C ASP A 34 14.27 -5.90 -3.42
N PRO A 35 15.39 -5.51 -4.05
CA PRO A 35 15.58 -4.13 -4.48
C PRO A 35 14.52 -3.70 -5.50
N PHE A 36 13.79 -2.63 -5.20
CA PHE A 36 12.74 -2.12 -6.09
C PHE A 36 13.29 -1.67 -7.44
N ASP A 37 14.47 -1.03 -7.43
CA ASP A 37 15.09 -0.50 -8.65
C ASP A 37 15.58 -1.60 -9.61
N ASP A 38 15.86 -2.79 -9.09
CA ASP A 38 16.30 -3.95 -9.85
C ASP A 38 15.15 -4.85 -10.32
N ALA A 39 13.91 -4.54 -9.92
CA ALA A 39 12.74 -5.34 -10.28
C ALA A 39 12.45 -5.23 -11.77
N ASP A 40 12.37 -6.38 -12.44
CA ASP A 40 12.11 -6.51 -13.86
C ASP A 40 11.01 -7.54 -14.15
N GLY A 41 10.42 -7.43 -15.35
CA GLY A 41 9.37 -8.34 -15.79
C GLY A 41 8.09 -8.15 -15.01
N VAL A 42 7.35 -9.24 -14.82
CA VAL A 42 6.06 -9.23 -14.10
C VAL A 42 6.03 -10.27 -12.99
N TYR A 43 5.26 -9.96 -11.96
CA TYR A 43 5.14 -10.75 -10.74
C TYR A 43 3.67 -11.11 -10.48
N ASP A 44 3.42 -12.34 -10.07
CA ASP A 44 2.09 -12.80 -9.70
C ASP A 44 1.66 -12.31 -8.32
N THR A 45 2.64 -12.09 -7.45
CA THR A 45 2.44 -11.55 -6.10
C THR A 45 3.45 -10.45 -5.82
N ILE A 46 2.96 -9.30 -5.35
CA ILE A 46 3.81 -8.19 -4.88
C ILE A 46 3.45 -7.88 -3.42
N TYR A 47 4.46 -7.77 -2.56
CA TYR A 47 4.32 -7.29 -1.19
C TYR A 47 4.93 -5.90 -1.05
N ALA A 48 4.08 -4.91 -0.74
CA ALA A 48 4.47 -3.54 -0.44
C ALA A 48 4.09 -3.22 1.01
N PHE A 49 5.00 -3.54 1.94
CA PHE A 49 4.81 -3.34 3.37
C PHE A 49 5.74 -2.24 3.87
N LEU A 50 5.18 -1.22 4.49
CA LEU A 50 5.90 -0.07 5.05
C LEU A 50 6.84 0.64 4.03
N GLN A 51 6.47 0.63 2.76
CA GLN A 51 7.24 1.24 1.68
C GLN A 51 6.83 2.69 1.44
N ALA A 52 5.55 3.01 1.56
CA ALA A 52 5.00 4.34 1.29
C ALA A 52 5.66 5.47 2.09
N PRO A 53 6.03 5.30 3.37
CA PRO A 53 6.70 6.34 4.12
C PRO A 53 8.02 6.81 3.50
N HIS A 54 8.71 5.94 2.78
CA HIS A 54 10.00 6.22 2.14
C HIS A 54 9.87 6.87 0.76
N GLN A 55 8.67 6.89 0.18
CA GLN A 55 8.46 7.37 -1.19
C GLN A 55 8.21 8.87 -1.22
N ARG A 56 8.98 9.59 -2.03
CA ARG A 56 8.73 11.02 -2.32
C ARG A 56 7.47 11.17 -3.16
N ASP A 57 7.40 10.42 -4.24
CA ASP A 57 6.28 10.39 -5.19
C ASP A 57 5.56 9.05 -5.09
N LEU A 58 4.49 9.01 -4.31
CA LEU A 58 3.72 7.81 -4.07
C LEU A 58 2.94 7.36 -5.31
N ASP A 59 2.48 8.29 -6.12
CA ASP A 59 1.75 7.99 -7.35
C ASP A 59 2.69 7.34 -8.39
N HIS A 60 3.94 7.83 -8.48
CA HIS A 60 4.96 7.19 -9.31
C HIS A 60 5.31 5.79 -8.81
N PHE A 61 5.47 5.61 -7.51
CA PHE A 61 5.74 4.32 -6.89
C PHE A 61 4.67 3.28 -7.24
N TYR A 62 3.39 3.59 -7.04
CA TYR A 62 2.32 2.65 -7.37
C TYR A 62 2.12 2.43 -8.87
N ARG A 63 2.40 3.41 -9.72
CA ARG A 63 2.44 3.22 -11.18
C ARG A 63 3.51 2.20 -11.58
N ARG A 64 4.69 2.29 -10.98
CA ARG A 64 5.75 1.32 -11.24
C ARG A 64 5.35 -0.07 -10.76
N LEU A 65 4.71 -0.21 -9.60
CA LEU A 65 4.18 -1.50 -9.14
C LEU A 65 3.07 -2.04 -10.06
N HIS A 66 2.24 -1.17 -10.61
CA HIS A 66 1.26 -1.56 -11.63
C HIS A 66 1.92 -2.18 -12.86
N GLU A 67 3.03 -1.62 -13.34
CA GLU A 67 3.79 -2.16 -14.48
C GLU A 67 4.42 -3.53 -14.17
N LEU A 68 4.78 -3.77 -12.92
CA LEU A 68 5.41 -5.02 -12.46
C LEU A 68 4.38 -6.10 -12.10
N LEU A 69 3.10 -5.79 -11.99
CA LEU A 69 2.07 -6.75 -11.63
C LEU A 69 1.61 -7.52 -12.86
N ALA A 70 1.61 -8.85 -12.78
CA ALA A 70 1.10 -9.71 -13.84
C ALA A 70 -0.43 -9.59 -13.97
N PRO A 71 -1.00 -9.80 -15.17
CA PRO A 71 -2.44 -10.00 -15.33
C PRO A 71 -2.93 -11.14 -14.42
N GLY A 72 -3.97 -10.86 -13.59
CA GLY A 72 -4.44 -11.81 -12.58
C GLY A 72 -3.60 -11.86 -11.30
N GLY A 73 -2.51 -11.10 -11.22
CA GLY A 73 -1.68 -10.98 -10.03
C GLY A 73 -2.34 -10.18 -8.91
N LEU A 74 -1.81 -10.32 -7.70
CA LEU A 74 -2.24 -9.62 -6.49
C LEU A 74 -1.09 -8.84 -5.86
N MET A 75 -1.37 -7.59 -5.52
CA MET A 75 -0.50 -6.78 -4.67
C MET A 75 -1.11 -6.66 -3.29
N TYR A 76 -0.35 -7.05 -2.28
CA TYR A 76 -0.69 -6.90 -0.88
C TYR A 76 0.01 -5.68 -0.32
N VAL A 77 -0.76 -4.79 0.30
CA VAL A 77 -0.29 -3.52 0.85
C VAL A 77 -0.55 -3.47 2.33
N LEU A 78 0.45 -3.07 3.11
CA LEU A 78 0.36 -2.89 4.56
C LEU A 78 1.11 -1.60 4.91
N GLU A 79 0.39 -0.50 5.00
CA GLU A 79 0.98 0.84 5.04
C GLU A 79 0.34 1.74 6.10
N PRO A 80 1.10 2.66 6.69
CA PRO A 80 0.51 3.76 7.43
C PRO A 80 -0.31 4.65 6.49
N THR A 81 -1.42 5.14 6.97
CA THR A 81 -2.34 5.98 6.18
C THR A 81 -2.89 7.12 7.02
N ILE A 82 -3.44 8.10 6.35
CA ILE A 82 -4.14 9.18 7.05
C ILE A 82 -5.39 8.64 7.74
N ARG A 83 -5.65 9.18 8.92
CA ARG A 83 -6.92 8.95 9.62
C ARG A 83 -8.03 9.71 8.91
N THR A 84 -9.08 9.01 8.52
CA THR A 84 -10.28 9.62 7.93
C THR A 84 -11.43 9.59 8.92
N GLY A 85 -12.23 10.67 8.97
CA GLY A 85 -13.46 10.72 9.76
C GLY A 85 -14.59 9.91 9.15
N LYS A 86 -15.72 9.84 9.87
CA LYS A 86 -16.93 9.08 9.45
C LYS A 86 -17.46 9.44 8.05
N LEU A 87 -17.09 10.60 7.51
CA LEU A 87 -17.47 11.09 6.18
C LEU A 87 -16.35 10.95 5.15
N GLY A 88 -15.31 10.15 5.42
CA GLY A 88 -14.17 9.98 4.54
C GLY A 88 -13.28 11.22 4.39
N ARG A 89 -13.48 12.25 5.22
CA ARG A 89 -12.63 13.43 5.24
C ARG A 89 -11.43 13.20 6.15
N PRO A 90 -10.23 13.71 5.78
CA PRO A 90 -9.07 13.64 6.66
C PRO A 90 -9.39 14.25 8.02
N LEU A 91 -9.16 13.51 9.11
CA LEU A 91 -9.18 14.03 10.47
C LEU A 91 -7.78 14.55 10.77
N GLY A 92 -7.62 15.84 10.80
CA GLY A 92 -6.38 16.48 11.17
C GLY A 92 -6.47 17.97 10.96
N ILE A 93 -5.70 18.70 11.74
CA ILE A 93 -5.52 20.13 11.61
C ILE A 93 -4.97 20.38 10.21
N GLY A 94 -5.82 20.78 9.31
CA GLY A 94 -5.62 21.14 7.93
C GLY A 94 -4.25 20.83 7.33
N GLY A 95 -4.17 20.34 6.13
CA GLY A 95 -2.99 19.86 5.36
C GLY A 95 -1.65 20.61 5.45
N ARG A 96 -1.46 21.41 6.50
CA ARG A 96 -0.25 22.16 6.78
C ARG A 96 0.77 21.43 7.66
N LEU A 97 0.41 20.28 8.25
CA LEU A 97 1.30 19.49 9.09
C LEU A 97 1.79 18.20 8.43
N ALA A 98 1.57 18.04 7.15
CA ALA A 98 2.13 16.97 6.32
C ALA A 98 3.65 17.15 6.13
N ARG A 99 4.37 17.45 7.20
CA ARG A 99 5.85 17.47 7.15
C ARG A 99 6.35 16.07 7.41
N PRO A 100 7.27 15.57 6.56
CA PRO A 100 7.89 14.28 6.81
C PRO A 100 8.60 14.33 8.17
N ILE A 101 8.33 13.35 9.02
CA ILE A 101 9.06 13.17 10.28
C ILE A 101 10.28 12.34 9.97
N ALA A 102 11.46 12.89 10.21
CA ALA A 102 12.73 12.25 9.86
C ALA A 102 12.79 11.78 8.39
N GLY A 103 12.15 12.52 7.48
CA GLY A 103 12.10 12.17 6.05
C GLY A 103 11.07 11.10 5.68
N LEU A 104 10.24 10.65 6.63
CA LEU A 104 9.19 9.67 6.39
C LEU A 104 7.82 10.33 6.28
N HIS A 105 7.00 9.84 5.36
CA HIS A 105 5.64 10.32 5.10
C HIS A 105 4.61 9.33 5.64
N PHE A 106 3.87 9.72 6.68
CA PHE A 106 2.83 8.90 7.32
C PHE A 106 1.40 9.37 7.01
N ASP A 107 1.26 10.44 6.26
CA ASP A 107 0.03 11.19 6.01
C ASP A 107 -0.54 10.96 4.60
N ARG A 108 -0.34 9.78 4.04
CA ARG A 108 -0.72 9.45 2.67
C ARG A 108 -2.08 8.76 2.59
N ASP A 109 -2.86 9.10 1.58
CA ASP A 109 -4.05 8.33 1.21
C ASP A 109 -3.65 7.17 0.28
N ILE A 110 -3.28 6.06 0.89
CA ILE A 110 -2.76 4.88 0.20
C ILE A 110 -3.78 4.31 -0.79
N PRO A 111 -5.07 4.06 -0.41
CA PRO A 111 -6.05 3.54 -1.36
C PRO A 111 -6.27 4.45 -2.57
N GLN A 112 -6.23 5.76 -2.38
CA GLN A 112 -6.39 6.71 -3.47
C GLN A 112 -5.21 6.66 -4.43
N SER A 113 -3.98 6.59 -3.93
CA SER A 113 -2.78 6.48 -4.76
C SER A 113 -2.75 5.19 -5.57
N ILE A 114 -3.17 4.07 -4.97
CA ILE A 114 -3.32 2.79 -5.68
C ILE A 114 -4.33 2.91 -6.83
N ARG A 115 -5.49 3.52 -6.59
CA ARG A 115 -6.52 3.73 -7.62
C ARG A 115 -6.05 4.66 -8.73
N ARG A 116 -5.31 5.72 -8.41
CA ARG A 116 -4.70 6.64 -9.39
C ARG A 116 -3.68 5.94 -10.28
N ALA A 117 -3.03 4.90 -9.77
CA ALA A 117 -2.14 4.07 -10.56
C ALA A 117 -2.87 3.10 -11.51
N GLY A 118 -4.20 3.07 -11.49
CA GLY A 118 -5.01 2.22 -12.35
C GLY A 118 -5.32 0.83 -11.78
N LEU A 119 -5.04 0.60 -10.49
CA LEU A 119 -5.34 -0.65 -9.82
C LEU A 119 -6.69 -0.58 -9.09
N PHE A 120 -7.36 -1.72 -9.04
CA PHE A 120 -8.59 -1.91 -8.27
C PHE A 120 -8.24 -2.43 -6.87
N VAL A 121 -8.69 -1.72 -5.84
CA VAL A 121 -8.57 -2.18 -4.45
C VAL A 121 -9.74 -3.12 -4.18
N SER A 122 -9.46 -4.41 -4.14
CA SER A 122 -10.47 -5.47 -4.00
C SER A 122 -10.85 -5.77 -2.56
N ASP A 123 -9.97 -5.47 -1.63
CA ASP A 123 -10.21 -5.58 -0.20
C ASP A 123 -9.48 -4.46 0.53
N LEU A 124 -10.07 -3.96 1.60
CA LEU A 124 -9.54 -2.82 2.34
C LEU A 124 -9.92 -2.94 3.81
N HIS A 125 -8.93 -3.07 4.66
CA HIS A 125 -9.08 -3.08 6.10
C HIS A 125 -8.27 -1.96 6.75
N ARG A 126 -8.94 -1.06 7.46
CA ARG A 126 -8.28 0.02 8.23
C ARG A 126 -8.25 -0.38 9.70
N PHE A 127 -7.12 -0.14 10.35
CA PHE A 127 -6.95 -0.44 11.76
C PHE A 127 -5.99 0.54 12.44
N GLU A 128 -5.98 0.52 13.76
CA GLU A 128 -5.06 1.33 14.57
C GLU A 128 -4.16 0.43 15.39
N ILE A 129 -2.90 0.84 15.52
CA ILE A 129 -1.94 0.20 16.42
C ILE A 129 -1.82 1.04 17.68
N ALA A 130 -2.36 0.54 18.79
CA ALA A 130 -2.39 1.27 20.06
C ALA A 130 -0.99 1.58 20.61
N ALA A 131 0.01 0.74 20.32
CA ALA A 131 1.39 0.94 20.76
C ALA A 131 2.10 2.09 20.05
N VAL A 132 1.54 2.60 18.94
CA VAL A 132 2.10 3.71 18.18
C VAL A 132 1.45 5.02 18.62
N ALA A 133 2.27 6.05 18.87
CA ALA A 133 1.75 7.35 19.25
C ALA A 133 0.93 8.00 18.12
N ALA A 134 -0.18 8.68 18.49
CA ALA A 134 -0.87 9.53 17.54
C ALA A 134 0.08 10.67 17.06
N PRO A 135 0.02 11.07 15.78
CA PRO A 135 -0.98 10.74 14.74
C PRO A 135 -0.64 9.51 13.89
N PHE A 136 0.42 8.75 14.21
CA PHE A 136 1.02 7.73 13.34
C PHE A 136 0.47 6.33 13.55
N ARG A 137 -0.67 6.17 14.22
CA ARG A 137 -1.22 4.86 14.58
C ARG A 137 -2.17 4.24 13.57
N SER A 138 -2.57 4.99 12.55
CA SER A 138 -3.54 4.51 11.56
C SER A 138 -2.85 3.79 10.42
N PHE A 139 -3.33 2.59 10.13
CA PHE A 139 -2.80 1.71 9.09
C PHE A 139 -3.89 1.20 8.17
N VAL A 140 -3.49 0.78 6.99
CA VAL A 140 -4.32 0.12 6.02
C VAL A 140 -3.67 -1.18 5.55
N GLU A 141 -4.45 -2.24 5.54
CA GLU A 141 -4.19 -3.46 4.81
C GLU A 141 -5.10 -3.46 3.58
N ALA A 142 -4.53 -3.61 2.41
CA ALA A 142 -5.27 -3.59 1.16
C ALA A 142 -4.75 -4.63 0.18
N TRP A 143 -5.67 -5.15 -0.64
CA TRP A 143 -5.35 -6.01 -1.76
C TRP A 143 -5.70 -5.28 -3.04
N ALA A 144 -4.76 -5.22 -3.96
CA ALA A 144 -4.93 -4.53 -5.23
C ALA A 144 -4.62 -5.44 -6.41
N ARG A 145 -5.36 -5.26 -7.48
CA ARG A 145 -5.24 -6.02 -8.73
C ARG A 145 -5.67 -5.17 -9.91
N PHE A 146 -5.45 -5.68 -11.12
CA PHE A 146 -6.05 -5.06 -12.29
C PHE A 146 -7.57 -5.08 -12.21
N PRO A 147 -8.27 -4.05 -12.70
CA PRO A 147 -9.70 -4.08 -12.87
C PRO A 147 -10.09 -5.28 -13.75
N THR A 148 -11.10 -6.03 -13.33
CA THR A 148 -11.68 -7.05 -14.21
C THR A 148 -12.37 -6.33 -15.37
N PRO A 149 -12.08 -6.69 -16.64
CA PRO A 149 -12.81 -6.14 -17.76
C PRO A 149 -14.32 -6.38 -17.53
N ALA A 150 -15.12 -5.38 -17.81
CA ALA A 150 -16.57 -5.60 -17.84
C ALA A 150 -16.85 -6.72 -18.84
N PRO A 151 -17.77 -7.67 -18.52
CA PRO A 151 -18.19 -8.66 -19.51
C PRO A 151 -18.66 -7.90 -20.73
N GLU A 152 -18.07 -8.20 -21.89
CA GLU A 152 -18.55 -7.65 -23.14
C GLU A 152 -20.05 -7.91 -23.19
N ALA A 153 -20.85 -6.87 -23.34
CA ALA A 153 -22.27 -6.99 -23.55
C ALA A 153 -22.42 -7.86 -24.80
N GLY A 154 -22.75 -9.14 -24.56
CA GLY A 154 -22.93 -10.10 -25.65
C GLY A 154 -23.88 -9.49 -26.63
N ASP A 155 -23.44 -9.43 -27.87
CA ASP A 155 -24.22 -9.01 -29.00
C ASP A 155 -25.47 -9.95 -29.02
N VAL A 156 -26.58 -9.41 -28.54
CA VAL A 156 -27.88 -10.13 -28.60
C VAL A 156 -28.36 -9.96 -30.01
N SER A 157 -27.94 -10.89 -30.86
CA SER A 157 -28.51 -11.06 -32.21
C SER A 157 -29.88 -11.70 -32.14
#